data_f8090aab035c46d20378fe555b89a4be
#
_entry.id   f8090aab035c46d20378fe555b89a4be
#
_cell.length_a   1.000
_cell.length_b   1.000
_cell.length_c   1.000
_cell.angle_alpha   90.00
_cell.angle_beta   90.00
_cell.angle_gamma   90.00
#
_symmetry.space_group_name_H-M   'P 1'
#
loop_
_entity.id
_entity.type
_entity.pdbx_description
1 polymer ?
#
loop_
_entity_poly.entity_id
_entity_poly.type
_entity_poly.pdbx_seq_one_letter_code
_entity_poly.pdbx_strand_id
1 'polypeptide(L)'
;GREDVYAKRGKNGGYFPQCDNRWDNRLCPKQRGEKIFCDECENTKWTRLDAKKIISHLLGHKEDGSDVIGVYPLLTNGMCRFIVFDFDNHEKGAEATDFANTDNEWYKEVEALRKMCEINGIKPLVERSRLGKGAHVWIFFKKAIPASVARNFGFMLLDKGSASINLKSFHYYDRMYPSQDVASSIGNLIALPMQGQALKHGNSAFVDENWNAYPNQWDVLLNKTQKLGMEDIEKYMSKWQAELAENRGMFAGTDMNCRPKPWKKKCKFFKADVVGKLHMVLSNGVYIDTLNLMPRIQNQIRSLAAFDNPEFYKNKRLGYSNYYNFSAVYLGKDVDGYIQVPRGLKERIIEECNKAEIIVDISDQKEKGRPIRVSFKGDLRMQQELAAEKLLAYSDGVLSAATAFGKTVVCSYLIAERKVNTLILLQSKDLLNQWVDELNKFLDIREEPPEYETKTGRKKKRDSVIGILHGNKKALTGIVDVAMVGSMYSKGKFNDLINSYGMVIMDECHHAASNTSMELLQRINAKYVYGVSATPKRGDSLDKIIYMLLGPLRHRFTALERAQEQGIGHYFVPRYTRVVDTVDSKDDINKAYS
;
A
#
# COMPACT_ATOMS: atom_id res chain seq x y z
N GLY A 1 -27.34 2.74 -15.50
CA GLY A 1 -26.34 1.81 -16.00
C GLY A 1 -26.69 1.32 -17.40
N ARG A 2 -26.01 0.27 -17.84
CA ARG A 2 -26.32 -0.42 -19.10
C ARG A 2 -27.72 -1.01 -19.06
N GLU A 3 -28.43 -0.97 -20.17
CA GLU A 3 -29.76 -1.59 -20.32
C GLU A 3 -29.69 -2.90 -21.12
N ASP A 4 -28.64 -3.07 -21.92
CA ASP A 4 -28.41 -4.23 -22.76
C ASP A 4 -27.97 -5.48 -22.00
N VAL A 5 -27.46 -5.31 -20.79
CA VAL A 5 -27.00 -6.41 -19.93
C VAL A 5 -27.25 -6.09 -18.45
N TYR A 6 -27.58 -7.10 -17.67
CA TYR A 6 -27.66 -7.02 -16.22
C TYR A 6 -27.13 -8.32 -15.59
N ALA A 7 -26.86 -8.30 -14.29
CA ALA A 7 -26.48 -9.49 -13.55
C ALA A 7 -27.56 -9.90 -12.55
N LYS A 8 -27.62 -11.19 -12.26
CA LYS A 8 -28.40 -11.74 -11.12
C LYS A 8 -27.46 -12.31 -10.08
N ARG A 9 -27.86 -12.17 -8.82
CA ARG A 9 -27.22 -12.85 -7.73
C ARG A 9 -27.53 -14.35 -7.78
N GLY A 10 -26.51 -15.20 -7.67
CA GLY A 10 -26.67 -16.65 -7.55
C GLY A 10 -26.86 -17.09 -6.10
N LYS A 11 -27.27 -18.33 -5.90
CA LYS A 11 -27.47 -18.93 -4.56
C LYS A 11 -26.20 -18.87 -3.69
N ASN A 12 -25.02 -18.94 -4.29
CA ASN A 12 -23.72 -18.87 -3.62
C ASN A 12 -23.22 -17.43 -3.36
N GLY A 13 -24.06 -16.42 -3.54
CA GLY A 13 -23.73 -15.02 -3.26
C GLY A 13 -23.08 -14.24 -4.40
N GLY A 14 -22.47 -14.90 -5.39
CA GLY A 14 -21.84 -14.26 -6.54
C GLY A 14 -22.86 -13.71 -7.55
N TYR A 15 -22.47 -12.69 -8.31
CA TYR A 15 -23.27 -12.13 -9.40
C TYR A 15 -22.83 -12.66 -10.75
N PHE A 16 -23.80 -12.98 -11.60
CA PHE A 16 -23.56 -13.54 -12.92
C PHE A 16 -24.27 -12.71 -13.99
N PRO A 17 -23.57 -12.26 -15.05
CA PRO A 17 -24.19 -11.57 -16.16
C PRO A 17 -25.21 -12.52 -16.83
N GLN A 18 -26.33 -11.97 -17.24
CA GLN A 18 -27.38 -12.76 -17.85
C GLN A 18 -27.19 -12.81 -19.36
N CYS A 19 -27.27 -14.03 -19.90
CA CYS A 19 -27.14 -14.34 -21.31
C CYS A 19 -28.30 -15.25 -21.72
N ASP A 20 -28.95 -14.94 -22.84
CA ASP A 20 -30.09 -15.72 -23.35
C ASP A 20 -29.68 -17.16 -23.72
N ASN A 21 -28.43 -17.36 -24.14
CA ASN A 21 -27.89 -18.68 -24.50
C ASN A 21 -27.35 -19.48 -23.28
N ARG A 22 -27.52 -18.99 -22.06
CA ARG A 22 -26.92 -19.57 -20.85
C ARG A 22 -27.26 -21.03 -20.61
N TRP A 23 -28.46 -21.43 -20.99
CA TRP A 23 -28.98 -22.78 -20.73
C TRP A 23 -29.00 -23.71 -21.94
N ASP A 24 -28.49 -23.22 -23.09
CA ASP A 24 -28.32 -24.02 -24.28
C ASP A 24 -26.96 -24.73 -24.28
N ASN A 25 -26.98 -26.07 -24.12
CA ASN A 25 -25.74 -26.89 -24.07
C ASN A 25 -24.95 -26.84 -25.38
N ARG A 26 -25.57 -26.47 -26.53
CA ARG A 26 -24.89 -26.35 -27.82
C ARG A 26 -24.17 -25.02 -27.94
N LEU A 27 -24.73 -23.96 -27.37
CA LEU A 27 -24.23 -22.59 -27.50
C LEU A 27 -23.36 -22.14 -26.31
N CYS A 28 -23.69 -22.59 -25.08
CA CYS A 28 -22.98 -22.14 -23.89
C CYS A 28 -21.83 -23.09 -23.50
N PRO A 29 -20.55 -22.67 -23.64
CA PRO A 29 -19.40 -23.52 -23.27
C PRO A 29 -19.39 -23.91 -21.80
N LYS A 30 -19.89 -23.04 -20.90
CA LYS A 30 -19.97 -23.35 -19.46
C LYS A 30 -20.89 -24.53 -19.15
N GLN A 31 -21.93 -24.74 -19.94
CA GLN A 31 -22.80 -25.92 -19.77
C GLN A 31 -22.11 -27.22 -20.19
N ARG A 32 -21.06 -27.11 -21.00
CA ARG A 32 -20.17 -28.25 -21.36
C ARG A 32 -18.97 -28.40 -20.41
N GLY A 33 -18.91 -27.60 -19.32
CA GLY A 33 -17.82 -27.65 -18.33
C GLY A 33 -16.58 -26.84 -18.70
N GLU A 34 -16.62 -26.05 -19.78
CA GLU A 34 -15.50 -25.21 -20.21
C GLU A 34 -15.37 -23.97 -19.31
N LYS A 35 -14.13 -23.59 -18.96
CA LYS A 35 -13.80 -22.39 -18.19
C LYS A 35 -13.57 -21.22 -19.14
N ILE A 36 -14.62 -20.44 -19.40
CA ILE A 36 -14.55 -19.24 -20.24
C ILE A 36 -15.23 -18.06 -19.55
N PHE A 37 -14.75 -16.85 -19.76
CA PHE A 37 -15.45 -15.64 -19.36
C PHE A 37 -16.58 -15.34 -20.34
N CYS A 38 -17.74 -14.87 -19.84
CA CYS A 38 -18.92 -14.64 -20.68
C CYS A 38 -18.72 -13.49 -21.68
N ASP A 39 -17.85 -12.53 -21.41
CA ASP A 39 -17.48 -11.43 -22.27
C ASP A 39 -16.48 -11.82 -23.38
N GLU A 40 -15.79 -12.96 -23.24
CA GLU A 40 -14.90 -13.57 -24.24
C GLU A 40 -15.61 -14.64 -25.08
N CYS A 41 -16.86 -14.98 -24.75
CA CYS A 41 -17.59 -16.04 -25.42
C CYS A 41 -18.24 -15.53 -26.73
N GLU A 42 -17.89 -16.14 -27.85
CA GLU A 42 -18.45 -15.80 -29.18
C GLU A 42 -19.98 -15.97 -29.28
N ASN A 43 -20.55 -16.88 -28.47
CA ASN A 43 -21.99 -17.15 -28.44
C ASN A 43 -22.73 -16.29 -27.41
N THR A 44 -22.11 -15.27 -26.87
CA THR A 44 -22.76 -14.43 -25.86
C THR A 44 -23.86 -13.59 -26.47
N LYS A 45 -25.08 -13.73 -25.92
CA LYS A 45 -26.23 -12.89 -26.24
C LYS A 45 -26.76 -12.31 -24.93
N TRP A 46 -26.37 -11.07 -24.66
CA TRP A 46 -26.76 -10.43 -23.40
C TRP A 46 -28.27 -10.27 -23.27
N THR A 47 -28.77 -10.57 -22.08
CA THR A 47 -30.18 -10.40 -21.77
C THR A 47 -30.44 -8.98 -21.32
N ARG A 48 -31.34 -8.29 -22.00
CA ARG A 48 -31.73 -6.92 -21.70
C ARG A 48 -32.43 -6.81 -20.34
N LEU A 49 -32.11 -5.74 -19.58
CA LEU A 49 -32.83 -5.35 -18.38
C LEU A 49 -34.19 -4.74 -18.77
N ASP A 50 -35.26 -5.29 -18.23
CA ASP A 50 -36.65 -4.83 -18.44
C ASP A 50 -37.35 -4.52 -17.12
N ALA A 51 -38.55 -3.89 -17.23
CA ALA A 51 -39.33 -3.51 -16.06
C ALA A 51 -39.75 -4.71 -15.19
N LYS A 52 -40.05 -5.87 -15.79
CA LYS A 52 -40.46 -7.07 -15.03
C LYS A 52 -39.35 -7.55 -14.10
N LYS A 53 -38.11 -7.49 -14.55
CA LYS A 53 -36.92 -7.86 -13.76
C LYS A 53 -36.69 -6.89 -12.61
N ILE A 54 -36.85 -5.59 -12.88
CA ILE A 54 -36.74 -4.54 -11.83
C ILE A 54 -37.87 -4.74 -10.80
N ILE A 55 -39.09 -4.96 -11.21
CA ILE A 55 -40.22 -5.23 -10.31
C ILE A 55 -39.97 -6.46 -9.44
N SER A 56 -39.40 -7.53 -10.00
CA SER A 56 -39.04 -8.73 -9.24
C SER A 56 -38.03 -8.43 -8.13
N HIS A 57 -37.01 -7.60 -8.42
CA HIS A 57 -36.01 -7.13 -7.43
C HIS A 57 -36.67 -6.30 -6.31
N LEU A 58 -37.56 -5.37 -6.68
CA LEU A 58 -38.25 -4.47 -5.74
C LEU A 58 -39.23 -5.21 -4.85
N LEU A 59 -39.89 -6.23 -5.36
CA LEU A 59 -40.85 -7.05 -4.59
C LEU A 59 -40.11 -8.04 -3.66
N GLY A 60 -38.93 -8.54 -4.08
CA GLY A 60 -38.12 -9.44 -3.25
C GLY A 60 -38.87 -10.76 -2.93
N HIS A 61 -39.38 -11.45 -3.94
CA HIS A 61 -40.14 -12.69 -3.73
C HIS A 61 -39.29 -13.89 -3.31
N LYS A 62 -37.97 -13.83 -3.51
CA LYS A 62 -37.07 -14.96 -3.27
C LYS A 62 -36.23 -14.74 -2.04
N GLU A 63 -36.44 -15.55 -1.02
CA GLU A 63 -35.70 -15.52 0.24
C GLU A 63 -34.20 -15.77 0.04
N ASP A 64 -33.83 -16.60 -0.96
CA ASP A 64 -32.41 -16.86 -1.30
C ASP A 64 -31.70 -15.66 -1.98
N GLY A 65 -32.44 -14.58 -2.26
CA GLY A 65 -31.94 -13.37 -2.90
C GLY A 65 -31.54 -13.55 -4.37
N SER A 66 -32.03 -14.63 -5.03
CA SER A 66 -31.72 -14.86 -6.45
C SER A 66 -32.50 -13.93 -7.41
N ASP A 67 -33.29 -13.03 -6.90
CA ASP A 67 -33.95 -11.92 -7.60
C ASP A 67 -33.22 -10.60 -7.48
N VAL A 68 -32.14 -10.55 -6.70
CA VAL A 68 -31.28 -9.35 -6.61
C VAL A 68 -30.60 -9.08 -7.96
N ILE A 69 -30.74 -7.84 -8.44
CA ILE A 69 -30.21 -7.39 -9.71
C ILE A 69 -28.97 -6.52 -9.48
N GLY A 70 -27.92 -6.77 -10.27
CA GLY A 70 -26.77 -5.89 -10.42
C GLY A 70 -26.81 -5.20 -11.79
N VAL A 71 -26.44 -3.94 -11.81
CA VAL A 71 -26.32 -3.13 -13.03
C VAL A 71 -24.86 -2.73 -13.28
N TYR A 72 -24.51 -2.55 -14.55
CA TYR A 72 -23.19 -2.13 -14.98
C TYR A 72 -23.19 -0.62 -15.22
N PRO A 73 -22.49 0.18 -14.38
CA PRO A 73 -22.50 1.65 -14.49
C PRO A 73 -21.84 2.17 -15.77
N LEU A 74 -20.78 1.49 -16.23
CA LEU A 74 -20.01 1.89 -17.41
C LEU A 74 -20.77 1.52 -18.68
N LEU A 75 -21.12 2.53 -19.47
CA LEU A 75 -21.78 2.37 -20.77
C LEU A 75 -20.76 1.95 -21.84
N THR A 76 -21.24 1.36 -22.94
CA THR A 76 -20.40 0.87 -24.05
C THR A 76 -19.55 1.94 -24.71
N ASN A 77 -19.96 3.20 -24.61
CA ASN A 77 -19.24 4.37 -25.15
C ASN A 77 -18.27 5.02 -24.13
N GLY A 78 -17.97 4.36 -23.01
CA GLY A 78 -17.08 4.90 -21.99
C GLY A 78 -17.70 5.99 -21.09
N MET A 79 -19.02 6.16 -21.15
CA MET A 79 -19.76 7.15 -20.37
C MET A 79 -20.38 6.49 -19.13
N CYS A 80 -20.80 7.29 -18.14
CA CYS A 80 -21.62 6.84 -17.02
C CYS A 80 -22.67 7.90 -16.63
N ARG A 81 -23.76 7.46 -15.99
CA ARG A 81 -24.87 8.33 -15.54
C ARG A 81 -24.84 8.61 -14.06
N PHE A 82 -23.99 7.93 -13.33
CA PHE A 82 -23.79 8.09 -11.88
C PHE A 82 -22.41 7.54 -11.48
N ILE A 83 -21.93 7.98 -10.33
CA ILE A 83 -20.86 7.32 -9.60
C ILE A 83 -21.41 6.82 -8.26
N VAL A 84 -20.79 5.74 -7.76
CA VAL A 84 -21.13 5.18 -6.45
C VAL A 84 -19.83 4.85 -5.72
N PHE A 85 -19.75 5.29 -4.48
CA PHE A 85 -18.68 4.90 -3.56
C PHE A 85 -19.19 3.77 -2.69
N ASP A 86 -18.47 2.68 -2.66
CA ASP A 86 -18.78 1.47 -1.92
C ASP A 86 -17.94 1.40 -0.66
N PHE A 87 -18.60 1.34 0.50
CA PHE A 87 -17.98 1.18 1.81
C PHE A 87 -18.50 -0.12 2.41
N ASP A 88 -17.62 -1.07 2.68
CA ASP A 88 -18.01 -2.39 3.20
C ASP A 88 -17.09 -2.83 4.34
N ASN A 89 -17.70 -3.39 5.38
CA ASN A 89 -16.95 -4.00 6.47
C ASN A 89 -16.75 -5.49 6.19
N HIS A 90 -15.53 -5.86 5.83
CA HIS A 90 -15.12 -7.22 5.51
C HIS A 90 -14.63 -8.03 6.73
N GLU A 91 -14.72 -7.51 7.94
CA GLU A 91 -14.28 -8.21 9.15
C GLU A 91 -15.07 -9.50 9.35
N LYS A 92 -14.34 -10.58 9.65
CA LYS A 92 -14.98 -11.88 9.92
C LYS A 92 -15.78 -11.79 11.22
N GLY A 93 -17.09 -12.07 11.11
CA GLY A 93 -18.01 -12.00 12.24
C GLY A 93 -18.67 -10.64 12.43
N ALA A 94 -18.42 -9.66 11.54
CA ALA A 94 -19.18 -8.42 11.57
C ALA A 94 -20.68 -8.70 11.44
N GLU A 95 -21.46 -8.30 12.42
CA GLU A 95 -22.93 -8.35 12.39
C GLU A 95 -23.49 -7.11 11.68
N ALA A 96 -24.77 -7.17 11.29
CA ALA A 96 -25.47 -5.99 10.80
C ALA A 96 -25.42 -4.91 11.89
N THR A 97 -25.03 -3.71 11.50
CA THR A 97 -24.77 -2.63 12.44
C THR A 97 -26.02 -2.20 13.18
N ASP A 98 -25.99 -2.28 14.50
CA ASP A 98 -26.95 -1.56 15.34
C ASP A 98 -26.50 -0.09 15.40
N PHE A 99 -27.28 0.80 14.76
CA PHE A 99 -26.96 2.22 14.65
C PHE A 99 -27.07 3.00 15.96
N ALA A 100 -27.52 2.37 17.04
CA ALA A 100 -27.43 2.92 18.40
C ALA A 100 -26.00 2.91 18.94
N ASN A 101 -25.10 2.12 18.36
CA ASN A 101 -23.70 2.01 18.77
C ASN A 101 -22.78 2.71 17.78
N THR A 102 -22.41 3.95 18.08
CA THR A 102 -21.63 4.88 17.21
C THR A 102 -20.16 4.54 17.05
N ASP A 103 -19.68 3.42 17.54
CA ASP A 103 -18.27 3.02 17.48
C ASP A 103 -17.84 2.36 16.16
N ASN A 104 -18.77 2.17 15.22
CA ASN A 104 -18.47 1.61 13.92
C ASN A 104 -17.69 2.60 13.04
N GLU A 105 -16.45 2.31 12.79
CA GLU A 105 -15.53 3.19 12.05
C GLU A 105 -15.96 3.43 10.58
N TRP A 106 -16.55 2.45 9.90
CA TRP A 106 -17.01 2.63 8.51
C TRP A 106 -18.08 3.71 8.35
N TYR A 107 -18.95 3.86 9.36
CA TYR A 107 -19.95 4.91 9.44
C TYR A 107 -19.30 6.31 9.39
N LYS A 108 -18.21 6.51 10.14
CA LYS A 108 -17.48 7.79 10.19
C LYS A 108 -16.90 8.16 8.81
N GLU A 109 -16.47 7.17 8.06
CA GLU A 109 -15.95 7.38 6.70
C GLU A 109 -17.05 7.83 5.73
N VAL A 110 -18.21 7.18 5.77
CA VAL A 110 -19.37 7.56 4.94
C VAL A 110 -19.83 8.97 5.27
N GLU A 111 -19.94 9.30 6.57
CA GLU A 111 -20.33 10.64 7.03
C GLU A 111 -19.31 11.72 6.63
N ALA A 112 -18.04 11.41 6.63
CA ALA A 112 -17.02 12.33 6.14
C ALA A 112 -17.20 12.67 4.67
N LEU A 113 -17.47 11.65 3.83
CA LEU A 113 -17.75 11.90 2.42
C LEU A 113 -19.07 12.66 2.22
N ARG A 114 -20.13 12.31 2.97
CA ARG A 114 -21.42 13.00 2.96
C ARG A 114 -21.24 14.49 3.27
N LYS A 115 -20.61 14.81 4.40
CA LYS A 115 -20.34 16.20 4.84
C LYS A 115 -19.49 16.95 3.83
N MET A 116 -18.48 16.30 3.25
CA MET A 116 -17.67 16.93 2.22
C MET A 116 -18.50 17.29 0.98
N CYS A 117 -19.40 16.42 0.56
CA CYS A 117 -20.35 16.71 -0.52
C CYS A 117 -21.23 17.91 -0.14
N GLU A 118 -21.85 17.91 1.04
CA GLU A 118 -22.78 18.93 1.51
C GLU A 118 -22.13 20.33 1.63
N ILE A 119 -20.93 20.40 2.20
CA ILE A 119 -20.13 21.65 2.27
C ILE A 119 -19.92 22.27 0.89
N ASN A 120 -19.84 21.45 -0.14
CA ASN A 120 -19.70 21.90 -1.52
C ASN A 120 -21.04 22.03 -2.26
N GLY A 121 -22.17 21.88 -1.59
CA GLY A 121 -23.51 22.00 -2.18
C GLY A 121 -23.91 20.79 -3.02
N ILE A 122 -23.23 19.65 -2.86
CA ILE A 122 -23.54 18.39 -3.49
C ILE A 122 -24.36 17.56 -2.53
N LYS A 123 -25.53 17.07 -2.96
CA LYS A 123 -26.44 16.25 -2.16
C LYS A 123 -26.36 14.80 -2.64
N PRO A 124 -25.48 13.96 -2.05
CA PRO A 124 -25.42 12.55 -2.39
C PRO A 124 -26.62 11.82 -1.79
N LEU A 125 -27.01 10.71 -2.38
CA LEU A 125 -27.89 9.75 -1.73
C LEU A 125 -27.04 8.67 -1.07
N VAL A 126 -27.26 8.43 0.21
CA VAL A 126 -26.62 7.36 0.95
C VAL A 126 -27.59 6.19 1.08
N GLU A 127 -27.18 5.02 0.62
CA GLU A 127 -27.90 3.77 0.74
C GLU A 127 -27.19 2.88 1.76
N ARG A 128 -27.94 2.38 2.72
CA ARG A 128 -27.45 1.29 3.57
C ARG A 128 -27.33 0.02 2.73
N SER A 129 -26.20 -0.67 2.79
CA SER A 129 -25.97 -1.88 2.01
C SER A 129 -27.00 -2.96 2.30
N ARG A 130 -27.18 -3.90 1.38
CA ARG A 130 -28.19 -4.97 1.49
C ARG A 130 -28.05 -5.82 2.76
N LEU A 131 -26.83 -6.01 3.26
CA LEU A 131 -26.55 -6.79 4.47
C LEU A 131 -26.45 -5.92 5.73
N GLY A 132 -26.56 -4.59 5.61
CA GLY A 132 -26.44 -3.66 6.74
C GLY A 132 -25.02 -3.50 7.29
N LYS A 133 -24.00 -3.97 6.57
CA LYS A 133 -22.58 -3.97 7.01
C LYS A 133 -21.75 -2.90 6.34
N GLY A 134 -22.35 -2.01 5.60
CA GLY A 134 -21.71 -0.95 4.85
C GLY A 134 -22.74 -0.03 4.20
N ALA A 135 -22.29 0.83 3.29
CA ALA A 135 -23.14 1.77 2.58
C ALA A 135 -22.61 2.09 1.18
N HIS A 136 -23.51 2.54 0.34
CA HIS A 136 -23.22 3.06 -0.98
C HIS A 136 -23.56 4.55 -1.01
N VAL A 137 -22.62 5.41 -1.44
CA VAL A 137 -22.85 6.85 -1.62
C VAL A 137 -23.00 7.14 -3.10
N TRP A 138 -24.20 7.56 -3.51
CA TRP A 138 -24.61 7.74 -4.90
C TRP A 138 -24.59 9.21 -5.30
N ILE A 139 -23.95 9.53 -6.44
CA ILE A 139 -24.03 10.85 -7.09
C ILE A 139 -24.49 10.64 -8.53
N PHE A 140 -25.59 11.31 -8.90
CA PHE A 140 -26.23 11.16 -10.21
C PHE A 140 -25.91 12.33 -11.13
N PHE A 141 -25.92 12.08 -12.44
CA PHE A 141 -25.66 13.07 -13.47
C PHE A 141 -26.90 13.35 -14.32
N LYS A 142 -27.07 14.63 -14.75
CA LYS A 142 -28.17 15.05 -15.62
C LYS A 142 -28.16 14.31 -16.96
N LYS A 143 -26.97 14.14 -17.54
CA LYS A 143 -26.69 13.36 -18.75
C LYS A 143 -25.54 12.44 -18.49
N ALA A 144 -25.35 11.44 -19.36
CA ALA A 144 -24.13 10.62 -19.31
C ALA A 144 -22.89 11.49 -19.54
N ILE A 145 -21.86 11.27 -18.73
CA ILE A 145 -20.56 11.98 -18.81
C ILE A 145 -19.43 10.96 -18.96
N PRO A 146 -18.24 11.34 -19.45
CA PRO A 146 -17.10 10.44 -19.55
C PRO A 146 -16.76 9.84 -18.17
N ALA A 147 -16.62 8.51 -18.12
CA ALA A 147 -16.31 7.82 -16.88
C ALA A 147 -14.98 8.29 -16.24
N SER A 148 -13.99 8.66 -17.08
CA SER A 148 -12.73 9.23 -16.62
C SER A 148 -12.91 10.56 -15.86
N VAL A 149 -13.81 11.43 -16.33
CA VAL A 149 -14.13 12.70 -15.66
C VAL A 149 -14.87 12.45 -14.36
N ALA A 150 -15.91 11.60 -14.41
CA ALA A 150 -16.69 11.22 -13.23
C ALA A 150 -15.82 10.62 -12.12
N ARG A 151 -14.88 9.74 -12.48
CA ARG A 151 -13.95 9.12 -11.54
C ARG A 151 -12.93 10.11 -10.97
N ASN A 152 -12.38 10.99 -11.80
CA ASN A 152 -11.48 12.05 -11.31
C ASN A 152 -12.18 12.96 -10.31
N PHE A 153 -13.42 13.34 -10.60
CA PHE A 153 -14.27 14.11 -9.68
C PHE A 153 -14.49 13.34 -8.36
N GLY A 154 -14.84 12.06 -8.43
CA GLY A 154 -15.02 11.21 -7.26
C GLY A 154 -13.75 11.05 -6.41
N PHE A 155 -12.60 10.87 -7.03
CA PHE A 155 -11.33 10.83 -6.29
C PHE A 155 -10.99 12.16 -5.61
N MET A 156 -11.31 13.28 -6.23
CA MET A 156 -11.13 14.60 -5.59
C MET A 156 -12.04 14.76 -4.36
N LEU A 157 -13.26 14.23 -4.41
CA LEU A 157 -14.16 14.20 -3.25
C LEU A 157 -13.60 13.34 -2.11
N LEU A 158 -13.10 12.15 -2.41
CA LEU A 158 -12.48 11.27 -1.42
C LEU A 158 -11.25 11.93 -0.78
N ASP A 159 -10.37 12.54 -1.57
CA ASP A 159 -9.18 13.22 -1.09
C ASP A 159 -9.54 14.38 -0.13
N LYS A 160 -10.58 15.14 -0.46
CA LYS A 160 -11.07 16.24 0.41
C LYS A 160 -11.79 15.69 1.65
N GLY A 161 -12.55 14.64 1.52
CA GLY A 161 -13.27 13.99 2.62
C GLY A 161 -12.29 13.44 3.66
N SER A 162 -11.27 12.71 3.23
CA SER A 162 -10.23 12.17 4.12
C SER A 162 -9.46 13.26 4.85
N ALA A 163 -9.16 14.37 4.17
CA ALA A 163 -8.47 15.52 4.76
C ALA A 163 -9.31 16.23 5.84
N SER A 164 -10.65 16.22 5.71
CA SER A 164 -11.55 16.93 6.63
C SER A 164 -11.68 16.33 8.02
N ILE A 165 -11.45 15.02 8.15
CA ILE A 165 -11.62 14.27 9.40
C ILE A 165 -10.33 13.61 9.90
N ASN A 166 -9.18 14.06 9.43
CA ASN A 166 -7.86 13.47 9.75
C ASN A 166 -7.79 11.94 9.52
N LEU A 167 -8.63 11.39 8.65
CA LEU A 167 -8.51 9.99 8.25
C LEU A 167 -7.24 9.79 7.41
N LYS A 168 -6.47 8.80 7.77
CA LYS A 168 -5.25 8.37 7.05
C LYS A 168 -5.55 7.90 5.64
N SER A 169 -6.66 7.23 5.50
CA SER A 169 -7.29 6.73 4.29
C SER A 169 -8.68 6.25 4.68
N PHE A 170 -9.57 6.15 3.72
CA PHE A 170 -10.82 5.45 3.94
C PHE A 170 -10.52 3.93 4.02
N HIS A 171 -10.54 3.39 5.23
CA HIS A 171 -10.22 1.98 5.48
C HIS A 171 -11.31 1.03 4.96
N TYR A 172 -12.57 1.46 5.10
CA TYR A 172 -13.76 0.71 4.68
C TYR A 172 -14.23 1.04 3.26
N TYR A 173 -13.58 2.02 2.60
CA TYR A 173 -13.82 2.30 1.19
C TYR A 173 -13.26 1.17 0.33
N ASP A 174 -14.14 0.38 -0.30
CA ASP A 174 -13.74 -0.71 -1.18
C ASP A 174 -13.43 -0.20 -2.58
N ARG A 175 -14.38 0.49 -3.23
CA ARG A 175 -14.22 0.98 -4.59
C ARG A 175 -15.23 2.05 -4.97
N MET A 176 -14.98 2.65 -6.14
CA MET A 176 -15.92 3.53 -6.81
C MET A 176 -16.39 2.90 -8.13
N TYR A 177 -17.68 3.00 -8.40
CA TYR A 177 -18.27 2.57 -9.66
C TYR A 177 -18.62 3.77 -10.53
N PRO A 178 -18.34 3.71 -11.88
CA PRO A 178 -17.58 2.69 -12.57
C PRO A 178 -16.12 2.65 -12.09
N SER A 179 -15.52 1.45 -12.03
CA SER A 179 -14.13 1.30 -11.62
C SER A 179 -13.12 1.46 -12.77
N GLN A 180 -13.61 1.60 -13.99
CA GLN A 180 -12.82 1.67 -15.23
C GLN A 180 -13.19 2.92 -16.03
N ASP A 181 -12.24 3.46 -16.81
CA ASP A 181 -12.46 4.62 -17.67
C ASP A 181 -12.96 4.21 -19.06
N VAL A 182 -12.65 2.98 -19.48
CA VAL A 182 -12.97 2.46 -20.82
C VAL A 182 -13.61 1.08 -20.70
N ALA A 183 -14.60 0.82 -21.54
CA ALA A 183 -15.30 -0.45 -21.62
C ALA A 183 -14.51 -1.45 -22.47
N SER A 184 -13.51 -2.10 -21.90
CA SER A 184 -12.83 -3.26 -22.51
C SER A 184 -13.61 -4.57 -22.32
N SER A 185 -14.58 -4.57 -21.39
CA SER A 185 -15.49 -5.67 -21.04
C SER A 185 -16.82 -5.10 -20.58
N ILE A 186 -17.71 -5.95 -20.04
CA ILE A 186 -18.96 -5.46 -19.41
C ILE A 186 -18.72 -4.58 -18.16
N GLY A 187 -17.51 -4.61 -17.61
CA GLY A 187 -17.11 -3.82 -16.45
C GLY A 187 -17.59 -4.41 -15.12
N ASN A 188 -17.38 -3.66 -14.04
CA ASN A 188 -17.84 -4.03 -12.72
C ASN A 188 -19.29 -3.60 -12.50
N LEU A 189 -20.03 -4.39 -11.73
CA LEU A 189 -21.44 -4.16 -11.42
C LEU A 189 -21.63 -3.67 -9.99
N ILE A 190 -22.75 -2.97 -9.75
CA ILE A 190 -23.26 -2.67 -8.42
C ILE A 190 -24.70 -3.20 -8.30
N ALA A 191 -25.07 -3.69 -7.11
CA ALA A 191 -26.44 -4.08 -6.83
C ALA A 191 -27.38 -2.87 -6.88
N LEU A 192 -28.60 -3.05 -7.42
CA LEU A 192 -29.60 -1.99 -7.34
C LEU A 192 -30.08 -1.83 -5.89
N PRO A 193 -30.33 -0.59 -5.45
CA PRO A 193 -30.97 -0.31 -4.16
C PRO A 193 -32.45 -0.75 -4.15
N MET A 194 -33.07 -0.69 -2.98
CA MET A 194 -34.49 -0.95 -2.75
C MET A 194 -34.89 -2.41 -2.98
N GLN A 195 -33.98 -3.36 -2.72
CA GLN A 195 -34.36 -4.80 -2.80
C GLN A 195 -35.39 -5.18 -1.72
N GLY A 196 -36.48 -5.76 -2.14
CA GLY A 196 -37.69 -5.90 -1.31
C GLY A 196 -37.50 -6.67 0.00
N GLN A 197 -36.73 -7.76 0.05
CA GLN A 197 -36.49 -8.47 1.31
C GLN A 197 -35.58 -7.66 2.25
N ALA A 198 -34.51 -7.03 1.71
CA ALA A 198 -33.63 -6.22 2.51
C ALA A 198 -34.32 -4.96 3.07
N LEU A 199 -35.22 -4.36 2.30
CA LEU A 199 -36.05 -3.23 2.77
C LEU A 199 -36.88 -3.54 4.01
N LYS A 200 -37.41 -4.77 4.15
CA LYS A 200 -38.13 -5.18 5.35
C LYS A 200 -37.30 -5.08 6.63
N HIS A 201 -35.99 -5.14 6.49
CA HIS A 201 -35.01 -5.02 7.59
C HIS A 201 -34.33 -3.64 7.62
N GLY A 202 -34.86 -2.66 6.88
CA GLY A 202 -34.26 -1.32 6.79
C GLY A 202 -32.96 -1.25 6.02
N ASN A 203 -32.58 -2.31 5.29
CA ASN A 203 -31.37 -2.40 4.46
C ASN A 203 -31.71 -2.21 2.98
N SER A 204 -30.70 -2.02 2.12
CA SER A 204 -30.87 -1.63 0.71
C SER A 204 -31.76 -0.38 0.55
N ALA A 205 -31.74 0.50 1.53
CA ALA A 205 -32.59 1.66 1.68
C ALA A 205 -31.78 2.94 1.69
N PHE A 206 -32.26 3.97 1.02
CA PHE A 206 -31.73 5.32 1.20
C PHE A 206 -32.04 5.82 2.60
N VAL A 207 -31.06 6.43 3.25
CA VAL A 207 -31.11 6.86 4.64
C VAL A 207 -30.87 8.36 4.77
N ASP A 208 -31.48 8.96 5.78
CA ASP A 208 -31.28 10.36 6.14
C ASP A 208 -29.95 10.60 6.88
N GLU A 209 -29.72 11.80 7.38
CA GLU A 209 -28.53 12.19 8.13
C GLU A 209 -28.41 11.48 9.49
N ASN A 210 -29.54 10.95 10.01
CA ASN A 210 -29.59 10.18 11.23
C ASN A 210 -29.58 8.65 10.97
N TRP A 211 -29.30 8.26 9.74
CA TRP A 211 -29.29 6.87 9.27
C TRP A 211 -30.64 6.16 9.35
N ASN A 212 -31.74 6.89 9.48
CA ASN A 212 -33.07 6.33 9.37
C ASN A 212 -33.44 6.15 7.91
N ALA A 213 -34.01 4.99 7.58
CA ALA A 213 -34.53 4.77 6.23
C ALA A 213 -35.67 5.75 5.93
N TYR A 214 -35.61 6.43 4.79
CA TYR A 214 -36.70 7.30 4.37
C TYR A 214 -38.01 6.51 4.24
N PRO A 215 -39.13 7.00 4.76
CA PRO A 215 -40.40 6.31 4.68
C PRO A 215 -40.88 6.07 3.23
N ASN A 216 -40.60 7.01 2.34
CA ASN A 216 -40.87 6.92 0.92
C ASN A 216 -39.60 6.97 0.10
N GLN A 217 -39.05 5.81 -0.22
CA GLN A 217 -37.81 5.66 -0.99
C GLN A 217 -37.94 6.20 -2.42
N TRP A 218 -39.14 6.10 -3.02
CA TRP A 218 -39.40 6.60 -4.36
C TRP A 218 -39.42 8.13 -4.42
N ASP A 219 -39.96 8.79 -3.40
CA ASP A 219 -39.94 10.25 -3.32
C ASP A 219 -38.49 10.77 -3.27
N VAL A 220 -37.64 10.09 -2.50
CA VAL A 220 -36.21 10.43 -2.42
C VAL A 220 -35.55 10.29 -3.78
N LEU A 221 -35.74 9.15 -4.43
CA LEU A 221 -35.08 8.86 -5.71
C LEU A 221 -35.56 9.75 -6.85
N LEU A 222 -36.86 10.07 -6.91
CA LEU A 222 -37.45 10.81 -8.01
C LEU A 222 -37.43 12.34 -7.81
N ASN A 223 -37.68 12.80 -6.59
CA ASN A 223 -37.94 14.21 -6.31
C ASN A 223 -36.81 14.91 -5.53
N LYS A 224 -36.08 14.17 -4.67
CA LYS A 224 -35.02 14.75 -3.84
C LYS A 224 -33.61 14.55 -4.38
N THR A 225 -33.46 13.70 -5.40
CA THR A 225 -32.14 13.40 -5.99
C THR A 225 -31.60 14.60 -6.76
N GLN A 226 -30.49 15.14 -6.30
CA GLN A 226 -29.70 16.11 -7.07
C GLN A 226 -29.00 15.40 -8.24
N LYS A 227 -29.08 16.00 -9.42
CA LYS A 227 -28.33 15.54 -10.60
C LYS A 227 -27.34 16.63 -11.02
N LEU A 228 -26.07 16.31 -11.11
CA LEU A 228 -25.01 17.23 -11.53
C LEU A 228 -24.88 17.25 -13.06
N GLY A 229 -24.69 18.42 -13.64
CA GLY A 229 -24.29 18.58 -15.03
C GLY A 229 -22.78 18.51 -15.19
N MET A 230 -22.31 18.41 -16.43
CA MET A 230 -20.87 18.45 -16.73
C MET A 230 -20.26 19.78 -16.27
N GLU A 231 -20.98 20.89 -16.47
CA GLU A 231 -20.59 22.23 -16.03
C GLU A 231 -20.40 22.36 -14.52
N ASP A 232 -21.31 21.71 -13.75
CA ASP A 232 -21.21 21.67 -12.29
C ASP A 232 -19.91 20.97 -11.86
N ILE A 233 -19.60 19.83 -12.50
CA ILE A 233 -18.41 19.03 -12.21
C ILE A 233 -17.13 19.79 -12.56
N GLU A 234 -17.07 20.40 -13.73
CA GLU A 234 -15.94 21.22 -14.16
C GLU A 234 -15.71 22.42 -13.23
N LYS A 235 -16.79 23.06 -12.78
CA LYS A 235 -16.73 24.15 -11.80
C LYS A 235 -16.14 23.66 -10.47
N TYR A 236 -16.61 22.54 -9.93
CA TYR A 236 -16.06 21.98 -8.68
C TYR A 236 -14.59 21.59 -8.86
N MET A 237 -14.26 20.88 -9.93
CA MET A 237 -12.88 20.48 -10.19
C MET A 237 -11.95 21.69 -10.33
N SER A 238 -12.36 22.73 -11.05
CA SER A 238 -11.60 23.96 -11.23
C SER A 238 -11.43 24.72 -9.91
N LYS A 239 -12.50 24.85 -9.12
CA LYS A 239 -12.47 25.46 -7.79
C LYS A 239 -11.48 24.73 -6.88
N TRP A 240 -11.57 23.42 -6.81
CA TRP A 240 -10.69 22.63 -5.94
C TRP A 240 -9.24 22.62 -6.42
N GLN A 241 -9.02 22.69 -7.73
CA GLN A 241 -7.68 22.88 -8.30
C GLN A 241 -7.13 24.28 -7.95
N ALA A 242 -7.95 25.32 -7.98
CA ALA A 242 -7.58 26.67 -7.58
C ALA A 242 -7.27 26.74 -6.07
N GLU A 243 -8.11 26.19 -5.22
CA GLU A 243 -7.86 26.09 -3.76
C GLU A 243 -6.55 25.33 -3.46
N LEU A 244 -6.28 24.28 -4.21
CA LEU A 244 -5.00 23.57 -4.14
C LEU A 244 -3.84 24.46 -4.63
N ALA A 245 -4.06 25.36 -5.56
CA ALA A 245 -3.06 26.31 -6.06
C ALA A 245 -2.84 27.47 -5.09
N GLU A 246 -3.90 28.02 -4.50
CA GLU A 246 -3.83 29.08 -3.48
C GLU A 246 -3.15 28.60 -2.18
N ASN A 247 -3.49 27.42 -1.72
CA ASN A 247 -2.78 26.76 -0.61
C ASN A 247 -1.30 26.44 -0.94
N ARG A 248 -0.90 26.58 -2.20
CA ARG A 248 0.49 26.41 -2.66
C ARG A 248 1.31 27.67 -2.62
N GLY A 249 0.75 28.82 -2.23
CA GLY A 249 1.46 30.10 -2.09
C GLY A 249 2.42 30.39 -3.23
N MET A 250 2.03 31.29 -4.13
CA MET A 250 2.87 32.02 -5.09
C MET A 250 3.96 31.23 -5.84
N PHE A 251 3.61 30.54 -6.90
CA PHE A 251 4.44 30.41 -8.10
C PHE A 251 3.54 30.16 -9.31
N ALA A 252 2.96 31.24 -9.81
CA ALA A 252 2.38 31.27 -11.15
C ALA A 252 3.51 31.51 -12.16
N GLY A 253 4.13 30.44 -12.62
CA GLY A 253 4.90 30.44 -13.86
C GLY A 253 4.03 29.83 -14.95
N THR A 254 3.73 30.60 -15.94
CA THR A 254 2.94 30.28 -17.13
C THR A 254 3.58 29.15 -17.94
N ASP A 255 3.20 27.91 -17.67
CA ASP A 255 3.33 26.81 -18.62
C ASP A 255 2.17 25.84 -18.48
N MET A 256 1.25 25.87 -19.45
CA MET A 256 -0.01 25.11 -19.47
C MET A 256 0.16 23.60 -19.59
N ASN A 257 1.38 23.07 -19.68
CA ASN A 257 1.71 21.65 -19.79
C ASN A 257 2.18 20.99 -18.49
N CYS A 258 2.36 21.73 -17.41
CA CYS A 258 2.76 21.17 -16.13
C CYS A 258 1.57 21.03 -15.18
N ARG A 259 0.84 19.92 -15.22
CA ARG A 259 0.00 19.52 -14.08
C ARG A 259 0.88 19.47 -12.84
N PRO A 260 0.59 20.26 -11.78
CA PRO A 260 1.38 20.23 -10.57
C PRO A 260 1.30 18.82 -10.00
N LYS A 261 2.47 18.23 -9.81
CA LYS A 261 2.63 16.89 -9.23
C LYS A 261 2.60 17.04 -7.70
N PRO A 262 1.51 16.64 -7.00
CA PRO A 262 1.36 16.85 -5.55
C PRO A 262 2.54 16.29 -4.73
N TRP A 263 3.14 15.20 -5.20
CA TRP A 263 4.32 14.56 -4.63
C TRP A 263 5.63 15.31 -4.83
N LYS A 264 5.64 16.35 -5.67
CA LYS A 264 6.77 17.29 -5.79
C LYS A 264 6.63 18.49 -4.84
N LYS A 265 5.56 18.60 -4.06
CA LYS A 265 5.49 19.58 -2.98
C LYS A 265 6.66 19.34 -2.04
N LYS A 266 7.55 20.30 -1.95
CA LYS A 266 8.54 20.31 -0.88
C LYS A 266 7.76 20.37 0.44
N CYS A 267 8.01 19.41 1.32
CA CYS A 267 7.58 19.49 2.69
C CYS A 267 8.13 20.81 3.25
N LYS A 268 7.28 21.59 3.90
CA LYS A 268 7.69 22.86 4.49
C LYS A 268 7.04 23.00 5.85
N PHE A 269 7.87 22.91 6.88
CA PHE A 269 7.48 23.21 8.25
C PHE A 269 7.52 24.71 8.51
N PHE A 270 6.79 25.18 9.47
CA PHE A 270 6.85 26.55 9.93
C PHE A 270 6.91 26.56 11.45
N LYS A 271 7.67 27.49 12.03
CA LYS A 271 7.82 27.62 13.48
C LYS A 271 6.49 27.71 14.22
N ALA A 272 5.53 28.42 13.64
CA ALA A 272 4.19 28.59 14.20
C ALA A 272 3.35 27.31 14.25
N ASP A 273 3.76 26.24 13.59
CA ASP A 273 3.04 24.97 13.62
C ASP A 273 3.32 24.14 14.88
N VAL A 274 4.31 24.55 15.69
CA VAL A 274 4.73 23.86 16.91
C VAL A 274 4.68 24.81 18.10
N VAL A 275 3.97 24.42 19.15
CA VAL A 275 3.94 25.15 20.41
C VAL A 275 5.08 24.62 21.29
N GLY A 276 6.13 25.43 21.47
CA GLY A 276 7.31 25.03 22.24
C GLY A 276 8.31 24.17 21.46
N LYS A 277 8.46 22.91 21.80
CA LYS A 277 9.42 21.97 21.20
C LYS A 277 8.66 20.81 20.52
N LEU A 278 9.25 20.30 19.43
CA LEU A 278 8.80 19.04 18.84
C LEU A 278 9.46 17.88 19.59
N HIS A 279 8.66 17.05 20.26
CA HIS A 279 9.16 15.88 20.97
C HIS A 279 9.22 14.67 20.04
N MET A 280 10.40 14.07 19.95
CA MET A 280 10.69 12.93 19.08
C MET A 280 11.26 11.78 19.91
N VAL A 281 10.66 10.62 19.83
CA VAL A 281 11.16 9.38 20.44
C VAL A 281 11.65 8.44 19.35
N LEU A 282 12.89 7.99 19.48
CA LEU A 282 13.49 7.01 18.58
C LEU A 282 13.37 5.61 19.17
N SER A 283 12.73 4.70 18.45
CA SER A 283 12.56 3.30 18.81
C SER A 283 12.60 2.43 17.54
N ASN A 284 11.65 1.52 17.36
CA ASN A 284 11.49 0.77 16.10
C ASN A 284 11.04 1.65 14.90
N GLY A 285 10.89 2.93 15.13
CA GLY A 285 10.60 4.02 14.20
C GLY A 285 10.88 5.34 14.85
N VAL A 286 10.43 6.42 14.24
CA VAL A 286 10.45 7.77 14.79
C VAL A 286 9.04 8.11 15.25
N TYR A 287 8.84 8.30 16.54
CA TYR A 287 7.57 8.69 17.14
C TYR A 287 7.59 10.18 17.42
N ILE A 288 6.60 10.89 16.95
CA ILE A 288 6.47 12.33 17.10
C ILE A 288 5.19 12.61 17.89
N ASP A 289 5.34 13.21 19.07
CA ASP A 289 4.22 13.61 19.91
C ASP A 289 3.36 14.65 19.21
N THR A 290 2.05 14.43 19.13
CA THR A 290 1.12 15.32 18.42
C THR A 290 0.52 16.42 19.30
N LEU A 291 0.71 16.37 20.62
CA LEU A 291 0.04 17.24 21.58
C LEU A 291 0.23 18.74 21.28
N ASN A 292 1.45 19.12 20.90
CA ASN A 292 1.83 20.52 20.66
C ASN A 292 2.00 20.85 19.16
N LEU A 293 1.43 20.03 18.28
CA LEU A 293 1.58 20.16 16.84
C LEU A 293 0.25 20.58 16.19
N MET A 294 0.30 21.62 15.36
CA MET A 294 -0.85 21.99 14.51
C MET A 294 -1.14 20.88 13.48
N PRO A 295 -2.42 20.68 13.10
CA PRO A 295 -2.81 19.65 12.13
C PRO A 295 -2.02 19.70 10.82
N ARG A 296 -1.60 20.89 10.42
CA ARG A 296 -0.83 21.09 9.18
C ARG A 296 0.53 20.38 9.22
N ILE A 297 1.33 20.56 10.27
CA ILE A 297 2.64 19.91 10.38
C ILE A 297 2.47 18.40 10.57
N GLN A 298 1.44 17.96 11.32
CA GLN A 298 1.13 16.54 11.46
C GLN A 298 0.92 15.88 10.08
N ASN A 299 0.13 16.51 9.19
CA ASN A 299 -0.10 16.03 7.84
C ASN A 299 1.17 16.09 6.97
N GLN A 300 2.02 17.11 7.15
CA GLN A 300 3.31 17.18 6.47
C GLN A 300 4.23 16.01 6.90
N ILE A 301 4.29 15.69 8.19
CA ILE A 301 5.05 14.56 8.72
C ILE A 301 4.54 13.24 8.13
N ARG A 302 3.21 13.02 8.13
CA ARG A 302 2.62 11.83 7.50
C ARG A 302 2.96 11.73 6.01
N SER A 303 2.95 12.86 5.30
CA SER A 303 3.28 12.91 3.87
C SER A 303 4.73 12.51 3.55
N LEU A 304 5.66 12.68 4.50
CA LEU A 304 7.04 12.21 4.34
C LEU A 304 7.13 10.68 4.29
N ALA A 305 6.24 9.98 4.99
CA ALA A 305 6.16 8.53 5.02
C ALA A 305 5.27 7.94 3.91
N ALA A 306 4.76 8.78 3.01
CA ALA A 306 3.89 8.38 1.91
C ALA A 306 4.51 8.68 0.55
N PHE A 307 4.19 7.83 -0.44
CA PHE A 307 4.53 8.07 -1.84
C PHE A 307 3.56 7.33 -2.76
N ASP A 308 3.52 7.74 -4.04
CA ASP A 308 2.67 7.10 -5.03
C ASP A 308 3.03 5.64 -5.23
N ASN A 309 2.02 4.76 -5.26
CA ASN A 309 2.20 3.36 -5.56
C ASN A 309 2.42 3.16 -7.08
N PRO A 310 3.63 2.80 -7.51
CA PRO A 310 3.91 2.66 -8.94
C PRO A 310 3.08 1.57 -9.61
N GLU A 311 2.76 0.50 -8.90
CA GLU A 311 1.94 -0.60 -9.41
C GLU A 311 0.50 -0.15 -9.67
N PHE A 312 -0.09 0.63 -8.76
CA PHE A 312 -1.40 1.23 -8.97
C PHE A 312 -1.46 2.04 -10.27
N TYR A 313 -0.48 2.93 -10.49
CA TYR A 313 -0.45 3.76 -11.68
C TYR A 313 -0.10 2.99 -12.96
N LYS A 314 0.72 1.94 -12.84
CA LYS A 314 0.98 1.00 -13.95
C LYS A 314 -0.30 0.27 -14.33
N ASN A 315 -1.01 -0.32 -13.38
CA ASN A 315 -2.27 -1.02 -13.60
C ASN A 315 -3.34 -0.08 -14.17
N LYS A 316 -3.45 1.14 -13.59
CA LYS A 316 -4.36 2.17 -14.12
C LYS A 316 -4.08 2.51 -15.58
N ARG A 317 -2.80 2.61 -15.97
CA ARG A 317 -2.40 2.90 -17.37
C ARG A 317 -2.69 1.73 -18.31
N LEU A 318 -2.56 0.50 -17.82
CA LEU A 318 -2.81 -0.73 -18.57
C LEU A 318 -4.28 -1.18 -18.55
N GLY A 319 -5.15 -0.46 -17.84
CA GLY A 319 -6.57 -0.83 -17.69
C GLY A 319 -6.82 -2.05 -16.78
N TYR A 320 -5.83 -2.46 -15.99
CA TYR A 320 -5.98 -3.55 -15.03
C TYR A 320 -6.69 -3.09 -13.76
N SER A 321 -7.37 -4.04 -13.09
CA SER A 321 -8.02 -3.79 -11.81
C SER A 321 -6.98 -3.47 -10.73
N ASN A 322 -7.27 -2.43 -9.94
CA ASN A 322 -6.49 -2.07 -8.74
C ASN A 322 -7.20 -2.48 -7.44
N TYR A 323 -8.00 -3.54 -7.49
CA TYR A 323 -8.83 -4.00 -6.36
C TYR A 323 -8.08 -4.14 -5.04
N TYR A 324 -6.81 -4.56 -5.10
CA TYR A 324 -5.95 -4.74 -3.92
C TYR A 324 -4.80 -3.72 -3.82
N ASN A 325 -4.74 -2.75 -4.73
CA ASN A 325 -3.65 -1.79 -4.80
C ASN A 325 -4.14 -0.38 -4.47
N PHE A 326 -3.64 0.18 -3.37
CA PHE A 326 -3.89 1.58 -3.04
C PHE A 326 -3.08 2.51 -3.92
N SER A 327 -3.59 3.72 -4.20
CA SER A 327 -2.90 4.74 -5.00
C SER A 327 -1.62 5.28 -4.37
N ALA A 328 -1.49 5.15 -3.05
CA ALA A 328 -0.31 5.56 -2.29
C ALA A 328 0.14 4.44 -1.34
N VAL A 329 1.45 4.32 -1.18
CA VAL A 329 2.07 3.53 -0.13
C VAL A 329 2.33 4.44 1.05
N TYR A 330 1.84 4.08 2.24
CA TYR A 330 2.07 4.81 3.48
C TYR A 330 2.70 3.87 4.51
N LEU A 331 3.88 4.22 4.99
CA LEU A 331 4.64 3.43 5.96
C LEU A 331 4.56 3.96 7.39
N GLY A 332 3.81 5.03 7.61
CA GLY A 332 3.55 5.57 8.95
C GLY A 332 2.30 4.97 9.58
N LYS A 333 2.11 5.26 10.85
CA LYS A 333 0.86 5.02 11.58
C LYS A 333 0.73 5.99 12.76
N ASP A 334 -0.49 6.23 13.22
CA ASP A 334 -0.71 6.97 14.47
C ASP A 334 -0.95 5.97 15.58
N VAL A 335 -0.34 6.19 16.71
CA VAL A 335 -0.40 5.31 17.86
C VAL A 335 -0.44 6.17 19.11
N ASP A 336 -1.52 6.08 19.88
CA ASP A 336 -1.63 6.68 21.22
C ASP A 336 -1.15 8.14 21.33
N GLY A 337 -1.58 9.01 20.39
CA GLY A 337 -1.19 10.41 20.36
C GLY A 337 0.16 10.71 19.70
N TYR A 338 0.81 9.71 19.13
CA TYR A 338 2.05 9.85 18.37
C TYR A 338 1.83 9.57 16.89
N ILE A 339 2.55 10.27 16.02
CA ILE A 339 2.75 9.89 14.63
C ILE A 339 4.03 9.06 14.56
N GLN A 340 3.90 7.77 14.26
CA GLN A 340 5.05 6.92 14.00
C GLN A 340 5.38 6.94 12.50
N VAL A 341 6.63 7.23 12.16
CA VAL A 341 7.17 7.12 10.80
C VAL A 341 8.42 6.25 10.79
N PRO A 342 8.81 5.69 9.62
CA PRO A 342 10.01 4.87 9.52
C PRO A 342 11.29 5.59 9.94
N ARG A 343 12.26 4.84 10.51
CA ARG A 343 13.53 5.37 11.06
C ARG A 343 14.36 6.19 10.08
N GLY A 344 14.35 5.81 8.80
CA GLY A 344 15.12 6.50 7.76
C GLY A 344 14.65 7.92 7.46
N LEU A 345 13.49 8.34 7.99
CA LEU A 345 12.99 9.70 7.85
C LEU A 345 13.48 10.65 8.95
N LYS A 346 14.16 10.15 9.99
CA LYS A 346 14.66 10.94 11.12
C LYS A 346 15.44 12.19 10.69
N GLU A 347 16.46 12.00 9.89
CA GLU A 347 17.33 13.11 9.45
C GLU A 347 16.57 14.15 8.65
N ARG A 348 15.69 13.70 7.75
CA ARG A 348 14.86 14.59 6.93
C ARG A 348 13.90 15.42 7.77
N ILE A 349 13.29 14.83 8.81
CA ILE A 349 12.41 15.57 9.72
C ILE A 349 13.21 16.61 10.50
N ILE A 350 14.38 16.24 11.03
CA ILE A 350 15.25 17.15 11.76
C ILE A 350 15.72 18.29 10.84
N GLU A 351 16.08 17.99 9.59
CA GLU A 351 16.48 19.00 8.61
C GLU A 351 15.35 20.00 8.33
N GLU A 352 14.12 19.53 8.14
CA GLU A 352 12.95 20.41 7.93
C GLU A 352 12.60 21.22 9.19
N CYS A 353 12.78 20.64 10.39
CA CYS A 353 12.65 21.36 11.65
C CYS A 353 13.71 22.47 11.78
N ASN A 354 14.96 22.18 11.46
CA ASN A 354 16.05 23.15 11.51
C ASN A 354 15.82 24.31 10.52
N LYS A 355 15.35 24.03 9.30
CA LYS A 355 14.98 25.06 8.31
C LYS A 355 13.84 25.97 8.80
N ALA A 356 12.98 25.44 9.65
CA ALA A 356 11.84 26.17 10.22
C ALA A 356 12.15 26.75 11.61
N GLU A 357 13.37 26.64 12.10
CA GLU A 357 13.78 27.05 13.46
C GLU A 357 12.94 26.40 14.58
N ILE A 358 12.51 25.17 14.36
CA ILE A 358 11.79 24.35 15.34
C ILE A 358 12.81 23.60 16.18
N ILE A 359 12.73 23.76 17.51
CA ILE A 359 13.58 23.05 18.45
C ILE A 359 13.06 21.62 18.56
N VAL A 360 13.94 20.64 18.32
CA VAL A 360 13.60 19.21 18.45
C VAL A 360 14.20 18.66 19.73
N ASP A 361 13.35 18.04 20.55
CA ASP A 361 13.76 17.30 21.75
C ASP A 361 13.71 15.80 21.46
N ILE A 362 14.86 15.11 21.56
CA ILE A 362 15.00 13.72 21.11
C ILE A 362 15.26 12.79 22.29
N SER A 363 14.37 11.82 22.49
CA SER A 363 14.55 10.70 23.41
C SER A 363 14.94 9.44 22.64
N ASP A 364 16.11 8.86 22.92
CA ASP A 364 16.58 7.63 22.25
C ASP A 364 16.28 6.40 23.12
N GLN A 365 15.25 5.64 22.71
CA GLN A 365 14.76 4.41 23.35
C GLN A 365 15.11 3.16 22.51
N LYS A 366 16.08 3.26 21.60
CA LYS A 366 16.50 2.11 20.80
C LYS A 366 17.27 1.10 21.65
N GLU A 367 17.12 -0.17 21.29
CA GLU A 367 17.82 -1.27 21.93
C GLU A 367 19.32 -1.21 21.62
N LYS A 368 20.11 -1.03 22.66
CA LYS A 368 21.59 -0.93 22.54
C LYS A 368 22.25 -2.28 22.31
N GLY A 369 21.54 -3.34 22.64
CA GLY A 369 22.02 -4.71 22.58
C GLY A 369 23.04 -5.04 23.67
N ARG A 370 23.50 -6.28 23.65
CA ARG A 370 24.52 -6.79 24.54
C ARG A 370 25.90 -6.53 23.93
N PRO A 371 26.85 -5.96 24.70
CA PRO A 371 28.26 -5.87 24.26
C PRO A 371 28.83 -7.27 24.01
N ILE A 372 29.64 -7.42 22.97
CA ILE A 372 30.37 -8.64 22.64
C ILE A 372 31.86 -8.36 22.45
N ARG A 373 32.69 -9.34 22.82
CA ARG A 373 34.14 -9.29 22.61
C ARG A 373 34.46 -9.82 21.23
N VAL A 374 34.66 -8.91 20.31
CA VAL A 374 34.93 -9.25 18.89
C VAL A 374 35.97 -8.32 18.32
N SER A 375 36.82 -8.84 17.44
CA SER A 375 37.79 -8.05 16.67
C SER A 375 37.78 -8.49 15.21
N PHE A 376 38.11 -7.58 14.32
CA PHE A 376 38.21 -7.86 12.89
C PHE A 376 39.57 -8.51 12.58
N LYS A 377 39.56 -9.50 11.69
CA LYS A 377 40.75 -10.18 11.15
C LYS A 377 40.90 -9.79 9.68
N GLY A 378 42.04 -9.18 9.37
CA GLY A 378 42.38 -8.79 8.01
C GLY A 378 42.35 -7.29 7.79
N ASP A 379 42.58 -6.87 6.56
CA ASP A 379 42.66 -5.48 6.18
C ASP A 379 41.56 -5.12 5.19
N LEU A 380 41.01 -3.91 5.33
CA LEU A 380 40.07 -3.36 4.37
C LEU A 380 40.83 -2.76 3.18
N ARG A 381 40.31 -2.91 1.99
CA ARG A 381 40.73 -2.13 0.84
C ARG A 381 40.25 -0.69 0.99
N MET A 382 40.95 0.26 0.40
CA MET A 382 40.68 1.71 0.50
C MET A 382 39.17 2.03 0.29
N GLN A 383 38.51 1.46 -0.71
CA GLN A 383 37.10 1.71 -0.97
C GLN A 383 36.17 1.06 0.08
N GLN A 384 36.61 -0.05 0.68
CA GLN A 384 35.87 -0.71 1.78
C GLN A 384 36.02 0.10 3.06
N GLU A 385 37.20 0.66 3.33
CA GLU A 385 37.44 1.54 4.47
C GLU A 385 36.57 2.80 4.39
N LEU A 386 36.55 3.47 3.23
CA LEU A 386 35.70 4.63 2.99
C LEU A 386 34.21 4.30 3.17
N ALA A 387 33.77 3.13 2.70
CA ALA A 387 32.39 2.67 2.89
C ALA A 387 32.06 2.41 4.37
N ALA A 388 33.00 1.79 5.11
CA ALA A 388 32.87 1.52 6.53
C ALA A 388 32.81 2.81 7.36
N GLU A 389 33.71 3.76 7.11
CA GLU A 389 33.68 5.07 7.77
C GLU A 389 32.35 5.80 7.61
N LYS A 390 31.85 5.85 6.38
CA LYS A 390 30.54 6.50 6.09
C LYS A 390 29.37 5.82 6.79
N LEU A 391 29.40 4.50 6.94
CA LEU A 391 28.37 3.77 7.67
C LEU A 391 28.51 3.94 9.19
N LEU A 392 29.75 3.94 9.70
CA LEU A 392 30.03 4.12 11.12
C LEU A 392 29.66 5.52 11.64
N ALA A 393 29.66 6.54 10.78
CA ALA A 393 29.20 7.89 11.14
C ALA A 393 27.71 7.96 11.53
N TYR A 394 26.92 6.93 11.17
CA TYR A 394 25.48 6.91 11.39
C TYR A 394 25.01 5.60 12.06
N SER A 395 23.83 5.64 12.68
CA SER A 395 23.21 4.45 13.28
C SER A 395 22.42 3.62 12.27
N ASP A 396 22.11 4.18 11.12
CA ASP A 396 21.32 3.53 10.08
C ASP A 396 21.76 3.98 8.69
N GLY A 397 21.54 3.15 7.71
CA GLY A 397 21.84 3.49 6.32
C GLY A 397 22.04 2.30 5.39
N VAL A 398 22.14 2.61 4.12
CA VAL A 398 22.30 1.62 3.04
C VAL A 398 23.65 1.77 2.36
N LEU A 399 24.33 0.63 2.15
CA LEU A 399 25.50 0.49 1.28
C LEU A 399 25.06 -0.08 -0.07
N SER A 400 25.28 0.67 -1.13
CA SER A 400 25.14 0.17 -2.50
C SER A 400 26.51 -0.15 -3.08
N ALA A 401 26.85 -1.41 -3.22
CA ALA A 401 28.16 -1.79 -3.74
C ALA A 401 28.07 -2.96 -4.73
N ALA A 402 28.77 -2.84 -5.84
CA ALA A 402 28.79 -3.83 -6.92
C ALA A 402 29.12 -5.25 -6.41
N THR A 403 28.73 -6.27 -7.17
CA THR A 403 29.07 -7.66 -6.88
C THR A 403 30.57 -7.80 -6.70
N ALA A 404 31.02 -8.66 -5.75
CA ALA A 404 32.40 -8.88 -5.38
C ALA A 404 33.16 -7.64 -4.84
N PHE A 405 32.45 -6.59 -4.41
CA PHE A 405 33.03 -5.50 -3.63
C PHE A 405 33.55 -5.99 -2.26
N GLY A 406 32.97 -7.05 -1.73
CA GLY A 406 33.22 -7.54 -0.37
C GLY A 406 32.29 -6.89 0.67
N LYS A 407 31.00 -6.79 0.34
CA LYS A 407 29.97 -6.26 1.26
C LYS A 407 30.01 -6.95 2.62
N THR A 408 30.17 -8.28 2.64
CA THR A 408 30.26 -9.09 3.86
C THR A 408 31.47 -8.73 4.71
N VAL A 409 32.61 -8.42 4.06
CA VAL A 409 33.84 -7.98 4.74
C VAL A 409 33.61 -6.63 5.46
N VAL A 410 32.99 -5.68 4.76
CA VAL A 410 32.62 -4.38 5.37
C VAL A 410 31.66 -4.59 6.53
N CYS A 411 30.65 -5.44 6.39
CA CYS A 411 29.72 -5.75 7.47
C CYS A 411 30.41 -6.42 8.67
N SER A 412 31.36 -7.32 8.44
CA SER A 412 32.18 -7.93 9.51
C SER A 412 32.99 -6.87 10.25
N TYR A 413 33.56 -5.92 9.53
CA TYR A 413 34.27 -4.78 10.14
C TYR A 413 33.31 -3.92 10.99
N LEU A 414 32.10 -3.61 10.50
CA LEU A 414 31.08 -2.89 11.29
C LEU A 414 30.72 -3.63 12.58
N ILE A 415 30.61 -4.98 12.54
CA ILE A 415 30.34 -5.80 13.74
C ILE A 415 31.49 -5.64 14.76
N ALA A 416 32.72 -5.69 14.28
CA ALA A 416 33.90 -5.57 15.14
C ALA A 416 34.06 -4.17 15.75
N GLU A 417 33.66 -3.11 15.03
CA GLU A 417 33.71 -1.73 15.52
C GLU A 417 32.55 -1.38 16.46
N ARG A 418 31.33 -1.85 16.17
CA ARG A 418 30.15 -1.60 17.03
C ARG A 418 30.16 -2.42 18.32
N LYS A 419 30.77 -3.61 18.28
CA LYS A 419 30.95 -4.51 19.46
C LYS A 419 29.67 -4.82 20.19
N VAL A 420 28.56 -4.99 19.47
CA VAL A 420 27.24 -5.36 19.99
C VAL A 420 26.73 -6.60 19.30
N ASN A 421 25.88 -7.34 20.00
CA ASN A 421 25.27 -8.52 19.43
C ASN A 421 24.49 -8.18 18.15
N THR A 422 24.66 -9.02 17.13
CA THR A 422 24.23 -8.69 15.78
C THR A 422 23.37 -9.78 15.17
N LEU A 423 22.30 -9.38 14.49
CA LEU A 423 21.46 -10.25 13.65
C LEU A 423 21.63 -9.87 12.17
N ILE A 424 21.94 -10.88 11.35
CA ILE A 424 22.06 -10.74 9.90
C ILE A 424 20.84 -11.40 9.26
N LEU A 425 20.11 -10.66 8.44
CA LEU A 425 18.89 -11.08 7.78
C LEU A 425 19.17 -11.38 6.30
N LEU A 426 18.83 -12.58 5.86
CA LEU A 426 19.05 -13.09 4.50
C LEU A 426 17.76 -13.56 3.86
N GLN A 427 17.75 -13.61 2.51
CA GLN A 427 16.61 -14.09 1.72
C GLN A 427 16.77 -15.52 1.21
N SER A 428 18.00 -16.01 1.02
CA SER A 428 18.26 -17.35 0.50
C SER A 428 19.18 -18.17 1.40
N LYS A 429 19.02 -19.50 1.31
CA LYS A 429 19.83 -20.46 2.07
C LYS A 429 21.29 -20.50 1.59
N ASP A 430 21.52 -20.27 0.30
CA ASP A 430 22.88 -20.34 -0.26
C ASP A 430 23.76 -19.23 0.30
N LEU A 431 23.19 -18.04 0.48
CA LEU A 431 23.89 -16.92 1.12
C LEU A 431 24.20 -17.19 2.59
N LEU A 432 23.39 -18.02 3.28
CA LEU A 432 23.57 -18.27 4.72
C LEU A 432 24.91 -18.96 5.01
N ASN A 433 25.26 -20.01 4.27
CA ASN A 433 26.52 -20.72 4.47
C ASN A 433 27.71 -19.81 4.14
N GLN A 434 27.63 -19.07 3.04
CA GLN A 434 28.64 -18.10 2.66
C GLN A 434 28.87 -17.05 3.77
N TRP A 435 27.79 -16.51 4.35
CA TRP A 435 27.91 -15.55 5.44
C TRP A 435 28.57 -16.14 6.68
N VAL A 436 28.20 -17.38 7.07
CA VAL A 436 28.80 -18.04 8.23
C VAL A 436 30.29 -18.28 7.99
N ASP A 437 30.69 -18.73 6.81
CA ASP A 437 32.10 -18.96 6.46
C ASP A 437 32.90 -17.67 6.48
N GLU A 438 32.37 -16.60 5.91
CA GLU A 438 33.03 -15.29 5.90
C GLU A 438 33.11 -14.65 7.30
N LEU A 439 32.07 -14.79 8.12
CA LEU A 439 32.12 -14.31 9.52
C LEU A 439 33.20 -15.05 10.32
N ASN A 440 33.33 -16.37 10.17
CA ASN A 440 34.40 -17.13 10.82
C ASN A 440 35.80 -16.73 10.32
N LYS A 441 35.92 -16.36 9.06
CA LYS A 441 37.17 -15.89 8.45
C LYS A 441 37.58 -14.51 8.95
N PHE A 442 36.64 -13.55 9.01
CA PHE A 442 36.96 -12.15 9.26
C PHE A 442 36.69 -11.68 10.70
N LEU A 443 36.08 -12.49 11.57
CA LEU A 443 35.86 -12.14 12.97
C LEU A 443 36.60 -13.09 13.92
N ASP A 444 37.20 -12.50 14.95
CA ASP A 444 37.66 -13.17 16.15
C ASP A 444 36.71 -12.87 17.29
N ILE A 445 35.75 -13.80 17.54
CA ILE A 445 34.70 -13.63 18.56
C ILE A 445 35.16 -14.39 19.81
N ARG A 446 35.49 -13.63 20.87
CA ARG A 446 36.01 -14.15 22.13
C ARG A 446 34.91 -14.34 23.17
N GLU A 447 33.75 -14.83 22.72
CA GLU A 447 32.61 -15.20 23.55
C GLU A 447 32.55 -16.73 23.70
N GLU A 448 31.97 -17.19 24.80
CA GLU A 448 31.67 -18.61 24.94
C GLU A 448 30.36 -18.95 24.25
N PRO A 449 30.27 -20.10 23.53
CA PRO A 449 29.01 -20.57 23.01
C PRO A 449 27.97 -20.75 24.12
N PRO A 450 26.75 -20.19 23.97
CA PRO A 450 25.75 -20.24 25.03
C PRO A 450 25.20 -21.65 25.27
N GLU A 451 24.78 -21.91 26.49
CA GLU A 451 24.05 -23.13 26.85
C GLU A 451 22.59 -23.02 26.39
N TYR A 452 22.00 -24.13 26.02
CA TYR A 452 20.58 -24.26 25.75
C TYR A 452 20.01 -25.52 26.38
N GLU A 453 18.75 -25.49 26.73
CA GLU A 453 18.04 -26.62 27.29
C GLU A 453 17.42 -27.45 26.16
N THR A 454 17.68 -28.76 26.19
CA THR A 454 17.08 -29.71 25.24
C THR A 454 15.62 -29.99 25.63
N LYS A 455 14.83 -30.55 24.72
CA LYS A 455 13.44 -30.97 25.03
C LYS A 455 13.33 -31.95 26.21
N THR A 456 14.43 -32.57 26.59
CA THR A 456 14.52 -33.53 27.71
C THR A 456 15.06 -32.90 29.00
N GLY A 457 15.17 -31.55 29.07
CA GLY A 457 15.64 -30.82 30.25
C GLY A 457 17.18 -30.84 30.44
N ARG A 458 17.95 -31.44 29.51
CA ARG A 458 19.43 -31.47 29.63
C ARG A 458 20.01 -30.17 29.06
N LYS A 459 20.90 -29.53 29.82
CA LYS A 459 21.71 -28.42 29.34
C LYS A 459 22.80 -28.93 28.39
N LYS A 460 22.91 -28.30 27.22
CA LYS A 460 23.98 -28.50 26.25
C LYS A 460 24.55 -27.17 25.81
N LYS A 461 25.84 -27.13 25.54
CA LYS A 461 26.51 -25.95 24.97
C LYS A 461 26.33 -25.94 23.46
N ARG A 462 26.18 -24.76 22.85
CA ARG A 462 26.16 -24.60 21.39
C ARG A 462 27.55 -24.95 20.84
N ASP A 463 27.58 -25.44 19.59
CA ASP A 463 28.85 -25.82 18.93
C ASP A 463 29.58 -24.60 18.35
N SER A 464 28.90 -23.46 18.23
CA SER A 464 29.43 -22.23 17.63
C SER A 464 28.91 -20.99 18.34
N VAL A 465 29.70 -19.92 18.32
CA VAL A 465 29.32 -18.56 18.72
C VAL A 465 28.49 -17.84 17.64
N ILE A 466 28.58 -18.32 16.39
CA ILE A 466 27.75 -17.83 15.28
C ILE A 466 26.52 -18.75 15.19
N GLY A 467 25.36 -18.15 15.42
CA GLY A 467 24.09 -18.88 15.38
C GLY A 467 23.43 -18.86 14.02
N ILE A 468 22.51 -19.80 13.81
CA ILE A 468 21.81 -19.96 12.54
C ILE A 468 20.32 -20.16 12.79
N LEU A 469 19.49 -19.48 12.00
CA LEU A 469 18.04 -19.68 11.96
C LEU A 469 17.54 -19.86 10.52
N HIS A 470 17.25 -21.09 10.13
CA HIS A 470 16.59 -21.37 8.86
C HIS A 470 15.79 -22.67 8.92
N GLY A 471 14.58 -22.68 8.39
CA GLY A 471 13.71 -23.87 8.37
C GLY A 471 13.59 -24.52 9.75
N ASN A 472 14.01 -25.79 9.87
CA ASN A 472 13.99 -26.54 11.12
C ASN A 472 15.21 -26.27 12.03
N LYS A 473 16.28 -25.64 11.51
CA LYS A 473 17.51 -25.37 12.27
C LYS A 473 17.34 -24.08 13.07
N LYS A 474 17.12 -24.20 14.37
CA LYS A 474 16.93 -23.10 15.32
C LYS A 474 18.09 -23.11 16.32
N ALA A 475 19.22 -22.53 15.93
CA ALA A 475 20.44 -22.55 16.71
C ALA A 475 20.98 -21.11 16.95
N LEU A 476 20.10 -20.19 17.37
CA LEU A 476 20.50 -18.82 17.71
C LEU A 476 21.38 -18.80 18.97
N THR A 477 22.36 -17.90 18.99
CA THR A 477 23.31 -17.72 20.10
C THR A 477 23.08 -16.41 20.84
N GLY A 478 22.44 -15.42 20.20
CA GLY A 478 22.32 -14.07 20.74
C GLY A 478 23.64 -13.28 20.73
N ILE A 479 24.65 -13.76 20.00
CA ILE A 479 25.98 -13.14 19.83
C ILE A 479 26.07 -12.54 18.43
N VAL A 480 26.33 -13.39 17.42
CA VAL A 480 26.24 -13.04 16.03
C VAL A 480 25.41 -14.14 15.35
N ASP A 481 24.25 -13.79 14.88
CA ASP A 481 23.30 -14.73 14.35
C ASP A 481 22.94 -14.41 12.89
N VAL A 482 22.79 -15.46 12.10
CA VAL A 482 22.38 -15.37 10.70
C VAL A 482 21.02 -16.03 10.53
N ALA A 483 20.04 -15.27 10.08
CA ALA A 483 18.67 -15.73 9.98
C ALA A 483 18.06 -15.48 8.61
N MET A 484 17.28 -16.44 8.12
CA MET A 484 16.41 -16.18 6.98
C MET A 484 15.18 -15.38 7.41
N VAL A 485 14.84 -14.33 6.65
CA VAL A 485 13.66 -13.50 6.91
C VAL A 485 12.40 -14.33 7.06
N GLY A 486 12.15 -15.29 6.17
CA GLY A 486 11.00 -16.20 6.24
C GLY A 486 10.98 -17.07 7.50
N SER A 487 12.14 -17.34 8.12
CA SER A 487 12.22 -18.15 9.35
C SER A 487 11.99 -17.33 10.63
N MET A 488 12.03 -16.00 10.51
CA MET A 488 11.65 -15.09 11.60
C MET A 488 10.12 -15.00 11.79
N TYR A 489 9.35 -15.47 10.82
CA TYR A 489 7.88 -15.49 10.87
C TYR A 489 7.37 -16.92 10.98
N SER A 490 6.59 -17.23 12.01
CA SER A 490 6.02 -18.56 12.24
C SER A 490 4.66 -18.46 12.90
N LYS A 491 3.68 -19.22 12.41
CA LYS A 491 2.31 -19.30 12.96
C LYS A 491 1.64 -17.91 13.15
N GLY A 492 1.81 -16.99 12.19
CA GLY A 492 1.20 -15.68 12.25
C GLY A 492 1.91 -14.65 13.13
N LYS A 493 3.09 -14.99 13.71
CA LYS A 493 3.84 -14.11 14.61
C LYS A 493 5.32 -14.05 14.21
N PHE A 494 5.93 -12.89 14.41
CA PHE A 494 7.38 -12.74 14.32
C PHE A 494 8.05 -13.19 15.63
N ASN A 495 9.30 -13.62 15.49
CA ASN A 495 10.11 -14.00 16.64
C ASN A 495 10.55 -12.74 17.40
N ASP A 496 10.15 -12.63 18.67
CA ASP A 496 10.43 -11.46 19.52
C ASP A 496 11.93 -11.27 19.81
N LEU A 497 12.75 -12.29 19.62
CA LEU A 497 14.21 -12.21 19.74
C LEU A 497 14.84 -11.14 18.84
N ILE A 498 14.15 -10.71 17.78
CA ILE A 498 14.63 -9.62 16.91
C ILE A 498 14.92 -8.34 17.69
N ASN A 499 14.20 -8.09 18.78
CA ASN A 499 14.33 -6.89 19.61
C ASN A 499 15.43 -7.01 20.69
N SER A 500 16.17 -8.12 20.76
CA SER A 500 17.28 -8.29 21.71
C SER A 500 18.64 -7.96 21.11
N TYR A 501 18.71 -7.63 19.81
CA TYR A 501 19.96 -7.31 19.12
C TYR A 501 20.20 -5.81 19.07
N GLY A 502 21.46 -5.40 19.33
CA GLY A 502 21.87 -4.00 19.20
C GLY A 502 22.15 -3.58 17.75
N MET A 503 22.44 -4.55 16.88
CA MET A 503 22.65 -4.30 15.47
C MET A 503 21.90 -5.31 14.61
N VAL A 504 21.30 -4.84 13.51
CA VAL A 504 20.68 -5.67 12.48
C VAL A 504 21.25 -5.27 11.12
N ILE A 505 21.67 -6.25 10.34
CA ILE A 505 22.15 -6.09 8.97
C ILE A 505 21.22 -6.86 8.04
N MET A 506 20.72 -6.22 6.99
CA MET A 506 19.94 -6.87 5.94
C MET A 506 20.74 -6.95 4.65
N ASP A 507 21.11 -8.16 4.26
CA ASP A 507 21.73 -8.38 2.94
C ASP A 507 20.66 -8.47 1.85
N GLU A 508 21.08 -8.13 0.62
CA GLU A 508 20.19 -7.96 -0.52
C GLU A 508 18.95 -7.13 -0.17
N CYS A 509 19.20 -5.96 0.44
CA CYS A 509 18.17 -5.10 1.01
C CYS A 509 17.15 -4.55 -0.01
N HIS A 510 17.33 -4.82 -1.32
CA HIS A 510 16.29 -4.56 -2.32
C HIS A 510 15.02 -5.41 -2.06
N HIS A 511 15.11 -6.48 -1.28
CA HIS A 511 13.97 -7.25 -0.81
C HIS A 511 13.23 -6.65 0.39
N ALA A 512 13.70 -5.55 0.96
CA ALA A 512 13.04 -4.87 2.09
C ALA A 512 11.60 -4.42 1.79
N ALA A 513 11.28 -4.22 0.52
CA ALA A 513 9.92 -3.87 0.07
C ALA A 513 8.96 -5.06 -0.07
N SER A 514 9.38 -6.31 0.21
CA SER A 514 8.43 -7.43 0.30
C SER A 514 7.63 -7.33 1.61
N ASN A 515 6.36 -7.78 1.59
CA ASN A 515 5.45 -7.63 2.74
C ASN A 515 6.06 -8.17 4.05
N THR A 516 6.61 -9.39 4.03
CA THR A 516 7.21 -10.01 5.22
C THR A 516 8.45 -9.25 5.71
N SER A 517 9.33 -8.81 4.79
CA SER A 517 10.53 -8.04 5.16
C SER A 517 10.15 -6.67 5.70
N MET A 518 9.20 -6.00 5.07
CA MET A 518 8.74 -4.68 5.48
C MET A 518 8.16 -4.71 6.90
N GLU A 519 7.29 -5.68 7.18
CA GLU A 519 6.68 -5.85 8.50
C GLU A 519 7.73 -6.21 9.57
N LEU A 520 8.68 -7.08 9.22
CA LEU A 520 9.81 -7.42 10.11
C LEU A 520 10.65 -6.19 10.45
N LEU A 521 11.05 -5.42 9.42
CA LEU A 521 11.90 -4.23 9.60
C LEU A 521 11.22 -3.12 10.40
N GLN A 522 9.90 -2.97 10.29
CA GLN A 522 9.14 -2.02 11.11
C GLN A 522 9.07 -2.39 12.61
N ARG A 523 9.40 -3.64 12.96
CA ARG A 523 9.43 -4.12 14.36
C ARG A 523 10.81 -4.00 15.00
N ILE A 524 11.88 -3.81 14.22
CA ILE A 524 13.25 -3.76 14.70
C ILE A 524 13.48 -2.52 15.54
N ASN A 525 13.82 -2.71 16.81
CA ASN A 525 14.20 -1.63 17.72
C ASN A 525 15.73 -1.46 17.88
N ALA A 526 16.55 -2.23 17.17
CA ALA A 526 18.00 -2.17 17.29
C ALA A 526 18.55 -0.75 17.05
N LYS A 527 19.57 -0.38 17.83
CA LYS A 527 20.26 0.91 17.70
C LYS A 527 20.89 1.07 16.32
N TYR A 528 21.52 0.02 15.79
CA TYR A 528 22.19 0.05 14.51
C TYR A 528 21.45 -0.82 13.49
N VAL A 529 21.10 -0.24 12.33
CA VAL A 529 20.42 -0.97 11.27
C VAL A 529 21.02 -0.61 9.92
N TYR A 530 21.58 -1.59 9.25
CA TYR A 530 22.24 -1.38 7.96
C TYR A 530 21.65 -2.30 6.88
N GLY A 531 21.49 -1.76 5.68
CA GLY A 531 21.15 -2.53 4.48
C GLY A 531 22.32 -2.58 3.51
N VAL A 532 22.56 -3.73 2.89
CA VAL A 532 23.57 -3.86 1.84
C VAL A 532 22.96 -4.48 0.59
N SER A 533 23.30 -3.98 -0.59
CA SER A 533 22.86 -4.57 -1.87
C SER A 533 23.77 -4.11 -3.01
N ALA A 534 23.85 -4.90 -4.06
CA ALA A 534 24.51 -4.49 -5.30
C ALA A 534 23.65 -3.45 -6.06
N THR A 535 22.35 -3.63 -6.04
CA THR A 535 21.39 -2.82 -6.79
C THR A 535 20.18 -2.49 -5.91
N PRO A 536 20.27 -1.44 -5.08
CA PRO A 536 19.12 -1.05 -4.26
C PRO A 536 17.96 -0.46 -5.10
N LYS A 537 18.17 -0.15 -6.37
CA LYS A 537 17.11 0.21 -7.31
C LYS A 537 16.28 -1.00 -7.67
N ARG A 538 14.96 -0.83 -7.64
CA ARG A 538 13.98 -1.85 -8.01
C ARG A 538 13.29 -1.48 -9.33
N GLY A 539 12.98 -2.49 -10.15
CA GLY A 539 12.23 -2.29 -11.40
C GLY A 539 10.77 -1.84 -11.19
N ASP A 540 10.23 -2.11 -10.00
CA ASP A 540 8.88 -1.69 -9.58
C ASP A 540 8.83 -0.29 -8.95
N SER A 541 9.96 0.43 -8.85
CA SER A 541 10.10 1.75 -8.24
C SER A 541 9.69 1.85 -6.76
N LEU A 542 9.70 0.75 -6.02
CA LEU A 542 9.46 0.67 -4.58
C LEU A 542 10.75 0.84 -3.75
N ASP A 543 11.83 1.28 -4.36
CA ASP A 543 13.12 1.51 -3.70
C ASP A 543 13.04 2.54 -2.56
N LYS A 544 12.07 3.45 -2.55
CA LYS A 544 11.83 4.39 -1.45
C LYS A 544 11.59 3.68 -0.12
N ILE A 545 10.94 2.50 -0.14
CA ILE A 545 10.69 1.67 1.06
C ILE A 545 12.01 1.28 1.71
N ILE A 546 13.02 0.91 0.92
CA ILE A 546 14.34 0.50 1.41
C ILE A 546 14.95 1.62 2.27
N TYR A 547 14.97 2.84 1.72
CA TYR A 547 15.57 3.98 2.42
C TYR A 547 14.74 4.47 3.60
N MET A 548 13.42 4.32 3.55
CA MET A 548 12.56 4.62 4.69
C MET A 548 12.78 3.65 5.85
N LEU A 549 12.97 2.37 5.58
CA LEU A 549 13.10 1.34 6.62
C LEU A 549 14.52 1.17 7.16
N LEU A 550 15.53 1.29 6.30
CA LEU A 550 16.92 1.00 6.63
C LEU A 550 17.81 2.26 6.75
N GLY A 551 17.27 3.43 6.40
CA GLY A 551 18.01 4.69 6.40
C GLY A 551 18.52 5.11 5.02
N PRO A 552 19.05 6.34 4.90
CA PRO A 552 19.54 6.87 3.64
C PRO A 552 20.71 6.08 3.05
N LEU A 553 20.92 6.25 1.74
CA LEU A 553 22.11 5.73 1.06
C LEU A 553 23.37 6.47 1.58
N ARG A 554 24.24 5.76 2.29
CA ARG A 554 25.46 6.34 2.89
C ARG A 554 26.66 6.27 1.97
N HIS A 555 26.79 5.17 1.23
CA HIS A 555 27.86 5.00 0.26
C HIS A 555 27.36 4.23 -0.96
N ARG A 556 27.90 4.61 -2.12
CA ARG A 556 27.67 3.94 -3.39
C ARG A 556 29.00 3.66 -4.08
N PHE A 557 29.19 2.42 -4.50
CA PHE A 557 30.30 1.99 -5.33
C PHE A 557 29.78 1.17 -6.51
N THR A 558 29.93 1.71 -7.71
CA THR A 558 29.33 1.16 -8.93
C THR A 558 30.23 0.12 -9.58
N ALA A 559 29.68 -0.70 -10.48
CA ALA A 559 30.46 -1.62 -11.30
C ALA A 559 31.45 -0.89 -12.22
N LEU A 560 31.12 0.33 -12.65
CA LEU A 560 32.01 1.16 -13.47
C LEU A 560 33.23 1.62 -12.68
N GLU A 561 33.02 2.14 -11.46
CA GLU A 561 34.12 2.55 -10.55
C GLU A 561 35.03 1.36 -10.24
N ARG A 562 34.44 0.19 -10.01
CA ARG A 562 35.21 -1.04 -9.81
C ARG A 562 36.07 -1.41 -11.03
N ALA A 563 35.52 -1.34 -12.23
CA ALA A 563 36.21 -1.65 -13.45
C ALA A 563 37.37 -0.66 -13.69
N GLN A 564 37.18 0.63 -13.39
CA GLN A 564 38.21 1.63 -13.43
C GLN A 564 39.35 1.34 -12.43
N GLU A 565 39.02 0.94 -11.19
CA GLU A 565 39.99 0.56 -10.16
C GLU A 565 40.81 -0.68 -10.59
N GLN A 566 40.19 -1.60 -11.32
CA GLN A 566 40.83 -2.82 -11.83
C GLN A 566 41.56 -2.62 -13.18
N GLY A 567 41.52 -1.42 -13.77
CA GLY A 567 42.11 -1.14 -15.07
C GLY A 567 41.42 -1.86 -16.24
N ILE A 568 40.17 -2.31 -16.04
CA ILE A 568 39.40 -3.03 -17.06
C ILE A 568 38.73 -2.03 -18.01
N GLY A 569 39.15 -2.03 -19.27
CA GLY A 569 38.48 -1.27 -20.33
C GLY A 569 37.14 -1.90 -20.71
N HIS A 570 36.08 -1.10 -20.74
CA HIS A 570 34.78 -1.50 -21.23
C HIS A 570 34.58 -1.07 -22.69
N TYR A 571 34.26 -2.04 -23.54
CA TYR A 571 33.83 -1.78 -24.90
C TYR A 571 32.31 -2.00 -24.99
N PHE A 572 31.58 -0.98 -25.33
CA PHE A 572 30.15 -1.08 -25.59
C PHE A 572 29.93 -1.43 -27.05
N VAL A 573 29.47 -2.64 -27.33
CA VAL A 573 29.11 -3.09 -28.69
C VAL A 573 27.59 -3.17 -28.77
N PRO A 574 26.89 -2.12 -29.27
CA PRO A 574 25.46 -2.20 -29.47
C PRO A 574 25.14 -3.20 -30.57
N ARG A 575 24.43 -4.26 -30.24
CA ARG A 575 23.86 -5.17 -31.24
C ARG A 575 22.38 -4.85 -31.38
N TYR A 576 22.00 -4.38 -32.57
CA TYR A 576 20.59 -4.15 -32.91
C TYR A 576 20.05 -5.43 -33.52
N THR A 577 19.14 -6.11 -32.83
CA THR A 577 18.31 -7.16 -33.42
C THR A 577 17.10 -6.49 -34.06
N ARG A 578 16.99 -6.63 -35.39
CA ARG A 578 15.79 -6.21 -36.10
C ARG A 578 14.80 -7.37 -36.03
N VAL A 579 13.87 -7.30 -35.09
CA VAL A 579 12.72 -8.18 -35.07
C VAL A 579 11.75 -7.61 -36.12
N VAL A 580 11.68 -8.25 -37.28
CA VAL A 580 10.63 -7.98 -38.27
C VAL A 580 9.56 -9.04 -37.99
N ASP A 581 8.61 -8.71 -37.17
CA ASP A 581 7.49 -9.60 -36.90
C ASP A 581 6.18 -8.89 -37.27
N THR A 582 5.38 -9.53 -38.07
CA THR A 582 3.98 -9.20 -38.26
C THR A 582 3.21 -9.83 -37.13
N VAL A 583 3.19 -9.15 -35.97
CA VAL A 583 2.50 -9.65 -34.78
C VAL A 583 1.02 -9.31 -34.88
N ASP A 584 0.22 -10.28 -35.29
CA ASP A 584 -1.23 -10.11 -35.45
C ASP A 584 -2.04 -10.46 -34.18
N SER A 585 -1.42 -10.99 -33.11
CA SER A 585 -2.11 -11.37 -31.88
C SER A 585 -1.29 -11.15 -30.59
N LYS A 586 -1.97 -11.03 -29.43
CA LYS A 586 -1.32 -10.92 -28.11
C LYS A 586 -0.48 -12.14 -27.71
N ASP A 587 -0.80 -13.32 -28.24
CA ASP A 587 -0.08 -14.56 -27.93
C ASP A 587 1.29 -14.63 -28.64
N ASP A 588 1.41 -13.95 -29.78
CA ASP A 588 2.67 -13.87 -30.51
C ASP A 588 3.66 -12.91 -29.84
N ILE A 589 3.16 -11.86 -29.17
CA ILE A 589 4.00 -10.95 -28.36
C ILE A 589 4.68 -11.70 -27.22
N ASN A 590 3.97 -12.59 -26.54
CA ASN A 590 4.54 -13.36 -25.44
C ASN A 590 5.58 -14.40 -25.90
N LYS A 591 5.42 -14.96 -27.11
CA LYS A 591 6.40 -15.85 -27.75
C LYS A 591 7.65 -15.13 -28.24
N ALA A 592 7.53 -13.87 -28.65
CA ALA A 592 8.68 -13.08 -29.10
C ALA A 592 9.58 -12.60 -27.95
N TYR A 593 9.09 -12.66 -26.69
CA TYR A 593 9.84 -12.30 -25.47
C TYR A 593 10.31 -13.51 -24.66
N SER A 594 9.94 -14.74 -25.03
CA SER A 594 10.46 -15.99 -24.45
C SER A 594 11.67 -16.51 -25.25
#